data_2b8f0e6b64ebb529b6b8f68968ac38fe
#
_entry.id   2b8f0e6b64ebb529b6b8f68968ac38fe
#
_cell.length_a   1.000
_cell.length_b   1.000
_cell.length_c   1.000
_cell.angle_alpha   90.00
_cell.angle_beta   90.00
_cell.angle_gamma   90.00
#
_symmetry.space_group_name_H-M   'P 1'
#
loop_
_entity.id
_entity.type
_entity.pdbx_description
1 polymer ?
#
loop_
_entity_poly.entity_id
_entity_poly.type
_entity_poly.pdbx_seq_one_letter_code
_entity_poly.pdbx_strand_id
1 'polypeptide(L)'
;MLGSGDLTSNLGGRSEPSPSESTTPRVLTMLSHVIEKLVARNDKLVDGMDKKLDGMSSGLARVGKSLNVFHGVRAPNISIVKYLERLYKYTSCSPSCFVVGYVYIDRLTHKHPDSLVISLNVHRLLVTSVMVASKMLDDVHYNNAFYARVGGVSNAELNRLEMEFLFLLDFGVTVSSRVFESYCLHLEKEMMLNGGASQRIERAIVSNAVDDVTEISVEDTQSSSPPQGMD
;
A
#
# COMPACT_ATOMS: atom_id res chain seq x y z
N MET A 1 67.96 39.37 -22.60
CA MET A 1 67.51 39.03 -21.24
C MET A 1 66.04 39.31 -21.16
N LEU A 2 65.22 38.32 -21.41
CA LEU A 2 63.77 38.42 -21.35
C LEU A 2 63.26 37.34 -20.40
N GLY A 3 62.64 37.78 -19.30
CA GLY A 3 62.15 36.93 -18.26
C GLY A 3 60.83 36.23 -18.68
N SER A 4 60.83 34.92 -18.46
CA SER A 4 59.65 34.09 -18.59
C SER A 4 58.73 34.28 -17.37
N GLY A 5 57.53 34.74 -17.63
CA GLY A 5 56.48 34.80 -16.63
C GLY A 5 55.70 33.49 -16.60
N ASP A 6 55.74 32.83 -15.47
CA ASP A 6 54.95 31.62 -15.17
C ASP A 6 53.50 32.01 -14.89
N LEU A 7 52.58 31.57 -15.73
CA LEU A 7 51.15 31.62 -15.47
C LEU A 7 50.66 30.26 -15.00
N THR A 8 50.66 30.07 -13.67
CA THR A 8 49.98 28.94 -13.06
C THR A 8 48.48 29.19 -13.08
N SER A 9 47.77 28.55 -14.00
CA SER A 9 46.32 28.50 -14.05
C SER A 9 45.79 27.58 -12.90
N ASN A 10 45.14 28.21 -11.96
CA ASN A 10 44.45 27.58 -10.87
C ASN A 10 43.16 26.92 -11.40
N LEU A 11 43.23 25.63 -11.73
CA LEU A 11 42.06 24.82 -12.05
C LEU A 11 41.33 24.52 -10.75
N GLY A 12 40.26 25.33 -10.50
CA GLY A 12 39.29 25.07 -9.44
C GLY A 12 38.67 23.69 -9.61
N GLY A 13 39.04 22.78 -8.72
CA GLY A 13 38.43 21.46 -8.56
C GLY A 13 36.94 21.64 -8.31
N ARG A 14 36.12 21.32 -9.31
CA ARG A 14 34.68 21.18 -9.18
C ARG A 14 34.47 19.89 -8.39
N SER A 15 34.23 20.02 -7.09
CA SER A 15 33.78 18.90 -6.26
C SER A 15 32.46 18.40 -6.83
N GLU A 16 32.46 17.17 -7.36
CA GLU A 16 31.24 16.46 -7.71
C GLU A 16 30.39 16.34 -6.44
N PRO A 17 29.07 16.62 -6.51
CA PRO A 17 28.20 16.39 -5.37
C PRO A 17 28.23 14.89 -5.06
N SER A 18 28.64 14.53 -3.86
CA SER A 18 28.50 13.19 -3.31
C SER A 18 27.05 12.71 -3.51
N PRO A 19 26.81 11.44 -3.91
CA PRO A 19 25.47 10.93 -4.04
C PRO A 19 24.78 11.10 -2.67
N SER A 20 23.78 11.98 -2.62
CA SER A 20 22.93 12.15 -1.45
C SER A 20 22.39 10.76 -1.10
N GLU A 21 22.77 10.22 0.04
CA GLU A 21 22.10 9.08 0.65
C GLU A 21 20.63 9.43 0.68
N SER A 22 19.85 8.79 -0.20
CA SER A 22 18.40 9.01 -0.25
C SER A 22 17.84 8.41 1.04
N THR A 23 17.67 9.26 2.04
CA THR A 23 17.08 8.86 3.31
C THR A 23 15.69 8.28 3.03
N THR A 24 15.48 7.05 3.44
CA THR A 24 14.19 6.37 3.32
C THR A 24 13.09 7.24 3.93
N PRO A 25 12.01 7.57 3.20
CA PRO A 25 10.93 8.37 3.72
C PRO A 25 10.36 7.79 5.01
N ARG A 26 10.14 8.64 6.01
CA ARG A 26 9.62 8.25 7.32
C ARG A 26 8.33 7.41 7.23
N VAL A 27 7.50 7.69 6.25
CA VAL A 27 6.25 6.97 6.03
C VAL A 27 6.47 5.48 5.76
N LEU A 28 7.56 5.08 5.10
CA LEU A 28 7.86 3.66 4.86
C LEU A 28 8.18 2.93 6.18
N THR A 29 8.88 3.60 7.09
CA THR A 29 9.15 3.05 8.43
C THR A 29 7.85 2.88 9.23
N MET A 30 6.94 3.86 9.15
CA MET A 30 5.64 3.76 9.81
C MET A 30 4.80 2.63 9.24
N LEU A 31 4.70 2.54 7.91
CA LEU A 31 3.96 1.49 7.22
C LEU A 31 4.51 0.10 7.51
N SER A 32 5.84 -0.08 7.45
CA SER A 32 6.45 -1.38 7.74
C SER A 32 6.10 -1.85 9.15
N HIS A 33 6.16 -0.96 10.13
CA HIS A 33 5.82 -1.30 11.52
C HIS A 33 4.36 -1.74 11.69
N VAL A 34 3.41 -0.98 11.09
CA VAL A 34 1.98 -1.31 11.17
C VAL A 34 1.68 -2.64 10.49
N ILE A 35 2.28 -2.86 9.30
CA ILE A 35 2.07 -4.09 8.53
C ILE A 35 2.72 -5.29 9.23
N GLU A 36 3.93 -5.17 9.80
CA GLU A 36 4.58 -6.24 10.56
C GLU A 36 3.77 -6.64 11.79
N LYS A 37 3.20 -5.67 12.51
CA LYS A 37 2.31 -5.91 13.65
C LYS A 37 1.03 -6.66 13.22
N LEU A 38 0.42 -6.25 12.11
CA LEU A 38 -0.76 -6.89 11.54
C LEU A 38 -0.47 -8.34 11.15
N VAL A 39 0.60 -8.58 10.39
CA VAL A 39 1.01 -9.91 9.94
C VAL A 39 1.34 -10.82 11.12
N ALA A 40 2.13 -10.35 12.08
CA ALA A 40 2.48 -11.14 13.26
C ALA A 40 1.26 -11.55 14.11
N ARG A 41 0.23 -10.68 14.18
CA ARG A 41 -1.05 -11.01 14.82
C ARG A 41 -1.80 -12.08 14.04
N ASN A 42 -1.89 -11.92 12.74
CA ASN A 42 -2.66 -12.82 11.88
C ASN A 42 -1.99 -14.21 11.76
N ASP A 43 -0.67 -14.27 11.67
CA ASP A 43 0.07 -15.55 11.67
C ASP A 43 -0.20 -16.34 12.96
N LYS A 44 -0.22 -15.67 14.14
CA LYS A 44 -0.59 -16.31 15.40
C LYS A 44 -2.03 -16.83 15.42
N LEU A 45 -2.96 -16.14 14.76
CA LEU A 45 -4.35 -16.63 14.64
C LEU A 45 -4.41 -17.90 13.80
N VAL A 46 -3.70 -17.95 12.68
CA VAL A 46 -3.62 -19.13 11.81
C VAL A 46 -2.99 -20.32 12.58
N ASP A 47 -1.85 -20.10 13.25
CA ASP A 47 -1.18 -21.13 14.07
C ASP A 47 -2.07 -21.63 15.21
N GLY A 48 -2.86 -20.74 15.80
CA GLY A 48 -3.82 -21.09 16.86
C GLY A 48 -4.99 -21.94 16.36
N MET A 49 -5.39 -21.74 15.09
CA MET A 49 -6.43 -22.56 14.45
C MET A 49 -5.90 -23.96 14.12
N ASP A 50 -4.64 -24.08 13.68
CA ASP A 50 -3.98 -25.37 13.40
C ASP A 50 -3.88 -26.25 14.66
N LYS A 51 -3.55 -25.65 15.80
CA LYS A 51 -3.38 -26.38 17.07
C LYS A 51 -4.70 -26.88 17.69
N LYS A 52 -5.83 -26.25 17.38
CA LYS A 52 -7.15 -26.63 17.93
C LYS A 52 -7.82 -27.80 17.21
N LEU A 53 -7.32 -28.18 16.05
CA LEU A 53 -7.88 -29.25 15.23
C LEU A 53 -6.82 -30.33 15.00
N ASP A 54 -6.76 -31.32 15.86
CA ASP A 54 -6.06 -32.61 15.78
C ASP A 54 -5.73 -33.10 14.34
N GLY A 55 -4.89 -32.35 13.60
CA GLY A 55 -4.28 -32.80 12.34
C GLY A 55 -5.21 -32.98 11.13
N MET A 56 -6.52 -32.68 11.21
CA MET A 56 -7.46 -33.01 10.12
C MET A 56 -7.67 -31.90 9.09
N SER A 57 -7.26 -30.67 9.36
CA SER A 57 -7.37 -29.55 8.38
C SER A 57 -6.42 -28.43 8.76
N SER A 58 -5.60 -27.95 7.81
CA SER A 58 -4.73 -26.81 8.04
C SER A 58 -5.56 -25.56 8.42
N GLY A 59 -5.13 -24.79 9.42
CA GLY A 59 -5.76 -23.50 9.80
C GLY A 59 -5.86 -22.56 8.61
N LEU A 60 -4.92 -22.66 7.67
CA LEU A 60 -4.94 -21.93 6.41
C LEU A 60 -6.17 -22.27 5.53
N ALA A 61 -6.69 -23.50 5.61
CA ALA A 61 -7.90 -23.91 4.86
C ALA A 61 -9.19 -23.27 5.39
N ARG A 62 -9.15 -22.69 6.58
CA ARG A 62 -10.27 -21.97 7.22
C ARG A 62 -10.21 -20.47 7.06
N VAL A 63 -9.05 -19.94 6.71
CA VAL A 63 -8.92 -18.54 6.30
C VAL A 63 -9.64 -18.36 4.95
N GLY A 64 -10.40 -17.30 4.81
CA GLY A 64 -11.16 -17.00 3.59
C GLY A 64 -10.30 -17.10 2.33
N LYS A 65 -10.89 -17.60 1.27
CA LYS A 65 -10.18 -17.96 0.04
C LYS A 65 -9.81 -16.75 -0.82
N SER A 66 -10.38 -15.58 -0.58
CA SER A 66 -10.23 -14.39 -1.44
C SER A 66 -8.78 -13.96 -1.64
N LEU A 67 -7.93 -14.06 -0.60
CA LEU A 67 -6.52 -13.69 -0.71
C LEU A 67 -5.58 -14.84 -1.09
N ASN A 68 -6.11 -16.05 -1.35
CA ASN A 68 -5.27 -17.22 -1.67
C ASN A 68 -4.47 -17.03 -2.96
N VAL A 69 -4.96 -16.24 -3.91
CA VAL A 69 -4.23 -15.90 -5.15
C VAL A 69 -2.89 -15.22 -4.87
N PHE A 70 -2.80 -14.48 -3.75
CA PHE A 70 -1.58 -13.80 -3.30
C PHE A 70 -0.66 -14.69 -2.46
N HIS A 71 -1.05 -15.92 -2.12
CA HIS A 71 -0.21 -16.81 -1.33
C HIS A 71 1.01 -17.28 -2.10
N GLY A 72 2.18 -17.16 -1.47
CA GLY A 72 3.39 -17.82 -1.92
C GLY A 72 3.45 -19.26 -1.44
N VAL A 73 4.28 -20.06 -2.06
CA VAL A 73 4.60 -21.43 -1.58
C VAL A 73 5.25 -21.37 -0.19
N ARG A 74 6.01 -20.32 0.07
CA ARG A 74 6.64 -20.02 1.36
C ARG A 74 6.74 -18.50 1.54
N ALA A 75 6.82 -18.07 2.80
CA ALA A 75 7.10 -16.68 3.13
C ALA A 75 8.51 -16.29 2.62
N PRO A 76 8.68 -15.14 1.98
CA PRO A 76 9.99 -14.64 1.57
C PRO A 76 10.89 -14.36 2.78
N ASN A 77 12.20 -14.57 2.63
CA ASN A 77 13.19 -14.28 3.69
C ASN A 77 13.46 -12.78 3.91
N ILE A 78 13.02 -11.91 2.99
CA ILE A 78 13.19 -10.46 3.11
C ILE A 78 12.16 -9.91 4.09
N SER A 79 12.59 -9.05 5.04
CA SER A 79 11.67 -8.37 5.94
C SER A 79 10.79 -7.36 5.20
N ILE A 80 9.64 -7.03 5.76
CA ILE A 80 8.70 -6.05 5.18
C ILE A 80 9.39 -4.68 5.05
N VAL A 81 10.17 -4.26 6.04
CA VAL A 81 10.97 -3.03 5.99
C VAL A 81 11.85 -2.99 4.74
N LYS A 82 12.74 -3.98 4.59
CA LYS A 82 13.66 -4.05 3.44
C LYS A 82 12.94 -4.22 2.11
N TYR A 83 11.77 -4.84 2.12
CA TYR A 83 10.97 -4.99 0.91
C TYR A 83 10.36 -3.66 0.47
N LEU A 84 9.79 -2.87 1.38
CA LEU A 84 9.29 -1.52 1.09
C LEU A 84 10.40 -0.58 0.65
N GLU A 85 11.57 -0.61 1.32
CA GLU A 85 12.76 0.14 0.90
C GLU A 85 13.20 -0.24 -0.51
N ARG A 86 13.20 -1.54 -0.83
CA ARG A 86 13.53 -2.04 -2.17
C ARG A 86 12.53 -1.52 -3.22
N LEU A 87 11.23 -1.62 -2.95
CA LEU A 87 10.21 -1.07 -3.85
C LEU A 87 10.46 0.42 -4.08
N TYR A 88 10.59 1.21 -3.02
CA TYR A 88 10.82 2.64 -3.11
C TYR A 88 12.08 2.99 -3.92
N LYS A 89 13.21 2.35 -3.60
CA LYS A 89 14.50 2.61 -4.24
C LYS A 89 14.47 2.38 -5.75
N TYR A 90 13.80 1.32 -6.20
CA TYR A 90 13.87 0.93 -7.60
C TYR A 90 12.69 1.41 -8.45
N THR A 91 11.53 1.63 -7.88
CA THR A 91 10.36 2.10 -8.64
C THR A 91 10.27 3.63 -8.72
N SER A 92 10.98 4.33 -7.83
CA SER A 92 10.97 5.81 -7.75
C SER A 92 9.55 6.41 -7.69
N CYS A 93 8.55 5.59 -7.29
CA CYS A 93 7.20 6.09 -7.12
C CYS A 93 7.11 7.01 -5.88
N SER A 94 6.15 7.92 -5.88
CA SER A 94 5.97 8.87 -4.80
C SER A 94 5.70 8.15 -3.46
N PRO A 95 6.12 8.70 -2.31
CA PRO A 95 5.78 8.14 -1.00
C PRO A 95 4.28 7.97 -0.78
N SER A 96 3.46 8.80 -1.43
CA SER A 96 2.00 8.71 -1.40
C SER A 96 1.48 7.39 -1.95
N CYS A 97 2.15 6.78 -2.94
CA CYS A 97 1.77 5.48 -3.48
C CYS A 97 1.81 4.37 -2.42
N PHE A 98 2.71 4.46 -1.45
CA PHE A 98 2.80 3.50 -0.36
C PHE A 98 1.64 3.65 0.63
N VAL A 99 1.25 4.89 0.96
CA VAL A 99 0.08 5.15 1.81
C VAL A 99 -1.19 4.65 1.11
N VAL A 100 -1.38 5.01 -0.16
CA VAL A 100 -2.56 4.58 -0.94
C VAL A 100 -2.57 3.07 -1.15
N GLY A 101 -1.40 2.45 -1.39
CA GLY A 101 -1.28 0.99 -1.43
C GLY A 101 -1.74 0.33 -0.12
N TYR A 102 -1.41 0.93 1.02
CA TYR A 102 -1.90 0.48 2.32
C TYR A 102 -3.42 0.68 2.47
N VAL A 103 -3.96 1.83 2.03
CA VAL A 103 -5.43 2.05 1.98
C VAL A 103 -6.12 0.94 1.20
N TYR A 104 -5.57 0.53 0.05
CA TYR A 104 -6.14 -0.55 -0.76
C TYR A 104 -6.12 -1.90 -0.03
N ILE A 105 -5.01 -2.24 0.65
CA ILE A 105 -4.92 -3.48 1.43
C ILE A 105 -5.94 -3.46 2.58
N ASP A 106 -6.11 -2.33 3.25
CA ASP A 106 -7.07 -2.19 4.33
C ASP A 106 -8.52 -2.32 3.81
N ARG A 107 -8.89 -1.64 2.72
CA ARG A 107 -10.18 -1.83 2.05
C ARG A 107 -10.43 -3.28 1.66
N LEU A 108 -9.40 -3.96 1.17
CA LEU A 108 -9.48 -5.36 0.80
C LEU A 108 -9.84 -6.25 2.00
N THR A 109 -9.18 -6.04 3.14
CA THR A 109 -9.46 -6.80 4.37
C THR A 109 -10.85 -6.51 4.93
N HIS A 110 -11.34 -5.27 4.80
CA HIS A 110 -12.71 -4.92 5.19
C HIS A 110 -13.78 -5.56 4.30
N LYS A 111 -13.54 -5.63 2.99
CA LYS A 111 -14.45 -6.31 2.06
C LYS A 111 -14.43 -7.83 2.20
N HIS A 112 -13.33 -8.39 2.64
CA HIS A 112 -13.12 -9.83 2.77
C HIS A 112 -12.64 -10.19 4.19
N PRO A 113 -13.48 -10.01 5.22
CA PRO A 113 -13.08 -10.12 6.63
C PRO A 113 -12.58 -11.50 7.04
N ASP A 114 -12.97 -12.54 6.29
CA ASP A 114 -12.49 -13.91 6.51
C ASP A 114 -11.09 -14.16 5.97
N SER A 115 -10.54 -13.21 5.19
CA SER A 115 -9.24 -13.34 4.56
C SER A 115 -8.20 -12.50 5.29
N LEU A 116 -7.09 -13.13 5.67
CA LEU A 116 -6.06 -12.51 6.49
C LEU A 116 -4.82 -12.14 5.67
N VAL A 117 -4.25 -10.97 5.99
CA VAL A 117 -2.90 -10.60 5.53
C VAL A 117 -1.89 -11.29 6.44
N ILE A 118 -1.13 -12.23 5.88
CA ILE A 118 -0.21 -13.12 6.59
C ILE A 118 1.18 -13.12 5.89
N SER A 119 2.17 -13.73 6.53
CA SER A 119 3.52 -13.82 5.96
C SER A 119 3.57 -14.44 4.56
N LEU A 120 2.63 -15.32 4.21
CA LEU A 120 2.57 -15.96 2.89
C LEU A 120 2.09 -15.06 1.75
N ASN A 121 1.33 -13.99 2.04
CA ASN A 121 0.71 -13.16 0.99
C ASN A 121 1.13 -11.68 1.03
N VAL A 122 1.64 -11.17 2.14
CA VAL A 122 1.89 -9.74 2.35
C VAL A 122 2.80 -9.12 1.28
N HIS A 123 3.87 -9.81 0.86
CA HIS A 123 4.81 -9.26 -0.13
C HIS A 123 4.16 -9.10 -1.50
N ARG A 124 3.34 -10.07 -1.92
CA ARG A 124 2.58 -10.00 -3.18
C ARG A 124 1.51 -8.91 -3.12
N LEU A 125 0.82 -8.78 -2.00
CA LEU A 125 -0.14 -7.70 -1.78
C LEU A 125 0.55 -6.33 -1.84
N LEU A 126 1.72 -6.17 -1.22
CA LEU A 126 2.47 -4.90 -1.22
C LEU A 126 2.93 -4.50 -2.62
N VAL A 127 3.57 -5.38 -3.39
CA VAL A 127 4.01 -5.01 -4.74
C VAL A 127 2.84 -4.69 -5.65
N THR A 128 1.73 -5.45 -5.54
CA THR A 128 0.55 -5.23 -6.36
C THR A 128 -0.15 -3.92 -5.99
N SER A 129 -0.36 -3.66 -4.70
CA SER A 129 -1.04 -2.44 -4.23
C SER A 129 -0.24 -1.18 -4.54
N VAL A 130 1.08 -1.18 -4.33
CA VAL A 130 1.95 -0.03 -4.65
C VAL A 130 2.01 0.20 -6.17
N MET A 131 2.08 -0.85 -6.98
CA MET A 131 2.03 -0.74 -8.44
C MET A 131 0.70 -0.13 -8.91
N VAL A 132 -0.44 -0.61 -8.40
CA VAL A 132 -1.75 -0.04 -8.74
C VAL A 132 -1.84 1.42 -8.27
N ALA A 133 -1.36 1.73 -7.07
CA ALA A 133 -1.35 3.10 -6.56
C ALA A 133 -0.49 4.03 -7.43
N SER A 134 0.68 3.57 -7.90
CA SER A 134 1.52 4.40 -8.78
C SER A 134 0.88 4.67 -10.14
N LYS A 135 0.14 3.71 -10.69
CA LYS A 135 -0.64 3.91 -11.92
C LYS A 135 -1.78 4.92 -11.76
N MET A 136 -2.27 5.09 -10.53
CA MET A 136 -3.37 6.02 -10.21
C MET A 136 -2.90 7.43 -9.84
N LEU A 137 -1.69 7.57 -9.30
CA LEU A 137 -1.23 8.81 -8.67
C LEU A 137 -0.05 9.47 -9.41
N ASP A 138 0.86 8.67 -9.96
CA ASP A 138 2.06 9.21 -10.56
C ASP A 138 1.87 9.37 -12.08
N ASP A 139 2.22 10.55 -12.64
CA ASP A 139 2.16 10.82 -14.08
C ASP A 139 3.09 9.89 -14.87
N VAL A 140 4.22 9.52 -14.26
CA VAL A 140 5.20 8.60 -14.84
C VAL A 140 5.39 7.42 -13.93
N HIS A 141 5.11 6.23 -14.44
CA HIS A 141 5.25 4.97 -13.71
C HIS A 141 5.87 3.89 -14.59
N TYR A 142 6.51 2.90 -13.95
CA TYR A 142 7.04 1.74 -14.64
C TYR A 142 5.93 0.73 -15.00
N ASN A 143 6.20 -0.09 -16.03
CA ASN A 143 5.29 -1.16 -16.42
C ASN A 143 5.34 -2.35 -15.46
N ASN A 144 4.39 -3.28 -15.61
CA ASN A 144 4.28 -4.48 -14.76
C ASN A 144 5.54 -5.35 -14.78
N ALA A 145 6.21 -5.48 -15.93
CA ALA A 145 7.43 -6.28 -16.05
C ALA A 145 8.56 -5.73 -15.15
N PHE A 146 8.63 -4.42 -15.00
CA PHE A 146 9.60 -3.78 -14.11
C PHE A 146 9.23 -4.01 -12.64
N TYR A 147 7.97 -3.78 -12.26
CA TYR A 147 7.48 -4.05 -10.90
C TYR A 147 7.63 -5.53 -10.52
N ALA A 148 7.37 -6.45 -11.44
CA ALA A 148 7.55 -7.88 -11.23
C ALA A 148 8.99 -8.23 -10.86
N ARG A 149 9.97 -7.69 -11.62
CA ARG A 149 11.40 -7.87 -11.35
C ARG A 149 11.80 -7.29 -10.00
N VAL A 150 11.32 -6.09 -9.64
CA VAL A 150 11.58 -5.49 -8.35
C VAL A 150 10.90 -6.28 -7.23
N GLY A 151 9.67 -6.73 -7.44
CA GLY A 151 8.88 -7.48 -6.47
C GLY A 151 9.29 -8.94 -6.28
N GLY A 152 10.12 -9.47 -7.20
CA GLY A 152 10.58 -10.87 -7.13
C GLY A 152 9.51 -11.88 -7.54
N VAL A 153 8.60 -11.51 -8.46
CA VAL A 153 7.58 -12.36 -9.07
C VAL A 153 7.72 -12.36 -10.60
N SER A 154 7.10 -13.30 -11.29
CA SER A 154 7.07 -13.25 -12.75
C SER A 154 6.10 -12.16 -13.25
N ASN A 155 6.35 -11.65 -14.47
CA ASN A 155 5.45 -10.68 -15.08
C ASN A 155 4.03 -11.23 -15.27
N ALA A 156 3.92 -12.50 -15.68
CA ALA A 156 2.62 -13.16 -15.84
C ALA A 156 1.88 -13.30 -14.50
N GLU A 157 2.63 -13.62 -13.42
CA GLU A 157 2.08 -13.66 -12.07
C GLU A 157 1.57 -12.28 -11.64
N LEU A 158 2.39 -11.22 -11.78
CA LEU A 158 1.99 -9.88 -11.36
C LEU A 158 0.79 -9.35 -12.15
N ASN A 159 0.70 -9.62 -13.46
CA ASN A 159 -0.46 -9.27 -14.26
C ASN A 159 -1.75 -9.94 -13.72
N ARG A 160 -1.67 -11.22 -13.35
CA ARG A 160 -2.79 -11.92 -12.73
C ARG A 160 -3.14 -11.33 -11.38
N LEU A 161 -2.14 -11.07 -10.52
CA LEU A 161 -2.35 -10.46 -9.21
C LEU A 161 -2.99 -9.08 -9.31
N GLU A 162 -2.61 -8.26 -10.28
CA GLU A 162 -3.24 -6.96 -10.54
C GLU A 162 -4.73 -7.10 -10.85
N MET A 163 -5.08 -8.00 -11.77
CA MET A 163 -6.49 -8.21 -12.14
C MET A 163 -7.31 -8.69 -10.94
N GLU A 164 -6.84 -9.70 -10.23
CA GLU A 164 -7.50 -10.21 -9.02
C GLU A 164 -7.64 -9.14 -7.95
N PHE A 165 -6.61 -8.31 -7.74
CA PHE A 165 -6.62 -7.21 -6.79
C PHE A 165 -7.71 -6.18 -7.12
N LEU A 166 -7.81 -5.78 -8.38
CA LEU A 166 -8.83 -4.84 -8.85
C LEU A 166 -10.24 -5.41 -8.71
N PHE A 167 -10.44 -6.69 -9.06
CA PHE A 167 -11.74 -7.35 -8.88
C PHE A 167 -12.13 -7.45 -7.40
N LEU A 168 -11.22 -7.82 -6.52
CA LEU A 168 -11.50 -7.91 -5.08
C LEU A 168 -11.80 -6.54 -4.45
N LEU A 169 -11.30 -5.46 -5.04
CA LEU A 169 -11.63 -4.08 -4.65
C LEU A 169 -12.91 -3.54 -5.31
N ASP A 170 -13.55 -4.32 -6.21
CA ASP A 170 -14.62 -3.84 -7.10
C ASP A 170 -14.20 -2.57 -7.86
N PHE A 171 -12.93 -2.51 -8.28
CA PHE A 171 -12.31 -1.34 -8.93
C PHE A 171 -12.37 -0.06 -8.09
N GLY A 172 -12.60 -0.15 -6.79
CA GLY A 172 -12.65 0.98 -5.86
C GLY A 172 -11.26 1.53 -5.52
N VAL A 173 -10.55 2.08 -6.53
CA VAL A 173 -9.17 2.58 -6.40
C VAL A 173 -9.08 4.09 -6.20
N THR A 174 -10.19 4.81 -6.22
CA THR A 174 -10.19 6.25 -5.91
C THR A 174 -10.01 6.45 -4.40
N VAL A 175 -9.07 7.33 -4.03
CA VAL A 175 -8.82 7.73 -2.63
C VAL A 175 -8.92 9.24 -2.55
N SER A 176 -9.89 9.76 -1.78
CA SER A 176 -10.03 11.20 -1.57
C SER A 176 -8.91 11.74 -0.68
N SER A 177 -8.62 13.05 -0.78
CA SER A 177 -7.62 13.72 0.06
C SER A 177 -7.93 13.54 1.55
N ARG A 178 -9.20 13.61 1.94
CA ARG A 178 -9.63 13.39 3.32
C ARG A 178 -9.29 11.98 3.83
N VAL A 179 -9.53 10.95 3.02
CA VAL A 179 -9.17 9.57 3.37
C VAL A 179 -7.65 9.44 3.46
N PHE A 180 -6.92 9.96 2.50
CA PHE A 180 -5.45 9.96 2.51
C PHE A 180 -4.88 10.60 3.79
N GLU A 181 -5.34 11.80 4.14
CA GLU A 181 -4.94 12.51 5.36
C GLU A 181 -5.26 11.72 6.63
N SER A 182 -6.44 11.09 6.69
CA SER A 182 -6.83 10.25 7.83
C SER A 182 -5.85 9.07 8.04
N TYR A 183 -5.42 8.42 6.94
CA TYR A 183 -4.43 7.35 7.03
C TYR A 183 -3.04 7.86 7.42
N CYS A 184 -2.61 9.03 6.94
CA CYS A 184 -1.36 9.66 7.37
C CYS A 184 -1.36 9.92 8.89
N LEU A 185 -2.43 10.52 9.41
CA LEU A 185 -2.59 10.78 10.84
C LEU A 185 -2.63 9.48 11.66
N HIS A 186 -3.29 8.45 11.15
CA HIS A 186 -3.30 7.14 11.80
C HIS A 186 -1.89 6.54 11.90
N LEU A 187 -1.12 6.56 10.82
CA LEU A 187 0.25 6.04 10.79
C LEU A 187 1.16 6.80 11.76
N GLU A 188 1.04 8.13 11.83
CA GLU A 188 1.78 8.96 12.80
C GLU A 188 1.41 8.62 14.23
N LYS A 189 0.12 8.44 14.52
CA LYS A 189 -0.37 8.07 15.84
C LYS A 189 0.12 6.69 16.29
N GLU A 190 0.14 5.70 15.40
CA GLU A 190 0.68 4.36 15.70
C GLU A 190 2.17 4.43 16.06
N MET A 191 2.96 5.28 15.39
CA MET A 191 4.37 5.49 15.75
C MET A 191 4.56 6.16 17.11
N MET A 192 3.72 7.13 17.47
CA MET A 192 3.79 7.82 18.76
C MET A 192 3.42 6.89 19.92
N LEU A 193 2.45 6.01 19.73
CA LEU A 193 1.98 5.10 20.77
C LEU A 193 2.95 3.95 21.05
N ASN A 194 3.82 3.60 20.11
CA ASN A 194 4.83 2.56 20.30
C ASN A 194 6.06 3.02 21.10
N GLY A 195 6.14 4.33 21.43
CA GLY A 195 7.02 4.86 22.49
C GLY A 195 6.46 4.67 23.91
N GLY A 196 5.22 4.19 24.07
CA GLY A 196 4.56 3.94 25.34
C GLY A 196 3.16 3.38 25.17
N ALA A 197 2.98 2.10 25.55
CA ALA A 197 1.73 1.40 25.85
C ALA A 197 0.70 1.19 24.71
N SER A 198 0.77 0.00 24.16
CA SER A 198 -0.23 -0.69 23.33
C SER A 198 -1.51 -0.98 24.15
N GLN A 199 -2.70 -0.48 23.76
CA GLN A 199 -3.97 -1.26 23.92
C GLN A 199 -5.32 -0.57 23.57
N ARG A 200 -5.40 0.63 22.96
CA ARG A 200 -6.72 1.31 22.92
C ARG A 200 -7.27 1.76 21.56
N ILE A 201 -6.77 1.31 20.41
CA ILE A 201 -7.06 1.96 19.12
C ILE A 201 -7.90 1.14 18.12
N GLU A 202 -8.24 -0.12 18.42
CA GLU A 202 -9.01 -0.95 17.47
C GLU A 202 -10.45 -0.49 17.17
N ARG A 203 -11.00 0.45 17.96
CA ARG A 203 -12.40 0.92 17.79
C ARG A 203 -12.57 2.21 17.00
N ALA A 204 -11.53 3.03 16.83
CA ALA A 204 -11.67 4.34 16.20
C ALA A 204 -11.64 4.31 14.67
N ILE A 205 -11.06 3.26 14.06
CA ILE A 205 -10.94 3.15 12.59
C ILE A 205 -12.24 2.64 11.98
N VAL A 206 -12.95 1.76 12.68
CA VAL A 206 -14.21 1.16 12.18
C VAL A 206 -15.35 2.17 12.08
N SER A 207 -15.39 3.18 12.97
CA SER A 207 -16.47 4.17 12.98
C SER A 207 -16.33 5.28 11.94
N ASN A 208 -15.13 5.56 11.43
CA ASN A 208 -14.91 6.66 10.47
C ASN A 208 -14.90 6.21 9.00
N ALA A 209 -14.86 4.91 8.72
CA ALA A 209 -14.85 4.39 7.34
C ALA A 209 -16.26 4.13 6.79
N VAL A 210 -17.30 4.19 7.64
CA VAL A 210 -18.69 3.84 7.24
C VAL A 210 -19.47 5.07 6.78
N ASP A 211 -19.03 6.29 7.12
CA ASP A 211 -19.81 7.52 6.85
C ASP A 211 -19.54 8.20 5.51
N ASP A 212 -18.66 7.67 4.66
CA ASP A 212 -18.38 8.26 3.34
C ASP A 212 -19.04 7.49 2.17
N VAL A 213 -20.23 6.94 2.42
CA VAL A 213 -21.17 6.63 1.34
C VAL A 213 -21.93 7.94 1.07
N THR A 214 -21.41 8.76 0.16
CA THR A 214 -22.14 9.91 -0.36
C THR A 214 -23.46 9.43 -0.95
N GLU A 215 -24.54 9.65 -0.23
CA GLU A 215 -25.88 9.72 -0.80
C GLU A 215 -25.85 10.79 -1.90
N ILE A 216 -25.81 10.35 -3.14
CA ILE A 216 -26.18 11.21 -4.26
C ILE A 216 -27.70 11.34 -4.14
N SER A 217 -28.13 12.42 -3.47
CA SER A 217 -29.52 12.83 -3.53
C SER A 217 -29.83 13.20 -4.97
N VAL A 218 -30.53 12.32 -5.67
CA VAL A 218 -31.18 12.63 -6.94
C VAL A 218 -32.36 13.54 -6.57
N GLU A 219 -32.19 14.83 -6.74
CA GLU A 219 -33.31 15.77 -6.71
C GLU A 219 -34.22 15.42 -7.89
N ASP A 220 -35.38 14.84 -7.57
CA ASP A 220 -36.48 14.68 -8.49
C ASP A 220 -36.91 16.06 -9.02
N THR A 221 -36.53 16.34 -10.25
CA THR A 221 -37.07 17.48 -11.00
C THR A 221 -38.55 17.17 -11.30
N GLN A 222 -39.43 17.73 -10.49
CA GLN A 222 -40.86 17.74 -10.75
C GLN A 222 -41.10 18.42 -12.11
N SER A 223 -41.53 17.65 -13.08
CA SER A 223 -42.02 18.15 -14.34
C SER A 223 -43.33 18.90 -14.11
N SER A 224 -43.26 20.24 -14.23
CA SER A 224 -44.44 21.09 -14.32
C SER A 224 -45.13 20.82 -15.66
N SER A 225 -46.40 20.35 -15.60
CA SER A 225 -47.30 20.24 -16.71
C SER A 225 -47.67 21.63 -17.27
N PRO A 226 -47.78 21.78 -18.60
CA PRO A 226 -48.22 23.07 -19.17
C PRO A 226 -49.76 23.27 -18.98
N PRO A 227 -50.20 24.54 -18.84
CA PRO A 227 -51.63 24.83 -18.65
C PRO A 227 -52.42 24.57 -19.93
N GLN A 228 -53.55 23.91 -19.76
CA GLN A 228 -54.59 23.76 -20.83
C GLN A 228 -55.26 25.12 -21.05
N GLY A 229 -55.12 25.64 -22.27
CA GLY A 229 -55.92 26.77 -22.74
C GLY A 229 -57.35 26.35 -23.04
N MET A 230 -58.31 27.08 -22.47
CA MET A 230 -59.69 27.09 -22.93
C MET A 230 -59.78 27.92 -24.20
N ASP A 231 -60.35 27.34 -25.22
CA ASP A 231 -61.49 27.86 -26.02
C ASP A 231 -61.95 26.72 -26.99
#